data_ae939283a7b55d1e732ce89106a65501
#
_entry.id   ae939283a7b55d1e732ce89106a65501
#
_cell.length_a   1.000
_cell.length_b   1.000
_cell.length_c   1.000
_cell.angle_alpha   90.00
_cell.angle_beta   90.00
_cell.angle_gamma   90.00
#
_symmetry.space_group_name_H-M   'P 1'
#
loop_
_entity.id
_entity.type
_entity.pdbx_description
1 polymer ?
#
loop_
_entity_poly.entity_id
_entity_poly.type
_entity_poly.pdbx_seq_one_letter_code
_entity_poly.pdbx_strand_id
1 'polypeptide(L)'
;MIRLKSLASLFTALALLAGSAAVSARDMVAVSRPEINLRSGAGTQHEALWVLSRGYPLEVLARKGKWLKVRDFENDRGWVYRPLTNAGTPHHVVKVQVLNIRSAPSLKSRVLAKAAHGEILRTLERKRDWVKVKQEGGPTGWVSRRLVWGW
;
A
#
# COMPACT_ATOMS: atom_id res chain seq x y z
N MET A 1 -72.00 -27.25 -14.17
CA MET A 1 -70.69 -27.66 -13.63
C MET A 1 -69.66 -26.74 -14.19
N ILE A 2 -69.20 -25.73 -13.43
CA ILE A 2 -68.16 -24.76 -13.84
C ILE A 2 -66.94 -25.19 -13.14
N ARG A 3 -65.86 -25.57 -13.91
CA ARG A 3 -64.52 -25.87 -13.36
C ARG A 3 -63.71 -24.60 -13.29
N LEU A 4 -63.38 -24.16 -12.07
CA LEU A 4 -62.42 -23.12 -11.82
C LEU A 4 -61.02 -23.67 -12.11
N LYS A 5 -60.28 -23.03 -13.02
CA LYS A 5 -58.83 -23.25 -13.22
C LYS A 5 -58.10 -22.33 -12.31
N SER A 6 -57.40 -22.93 -11.37
CA SER A 6 -56.46 -22.25 -10.48
C SER A 6 -55.21 -21.80 -11.26
N LEU A 7 -54.97 -20.50 -11.30
CA LEU A 7 -53.74 -19.90 -11.82
C LEU A 7 -52.69 -19.88 -10.69
N ALA A 8 -51.74 -20.77 -10.75
CA ALA A 8 -50.56 -20.70 -9.89
C ALA A 8 -49.61 -19.64 -10.40
N SER A 9 -49.53 -18.53 -9.68
CA SER A 9 -48.51 -17.50 -9.91
C SER A 9 -47.15 -18.00 -9.45
N LEU A 10 -46.26 -18.22 -10.43
CA LEU A 10 -44.86 -18.48 -10.16
C LEU A 10 -44.14 -17.15 -9.86
N PHE A 11 -43.89 -16.86 -8.59
CA PHE A 11 -42.99 -15.78 -8.19
C PHE A 11 -41.53 -16.27 -8.35
N THR A 12 -40.91 -15.87 -9.43
CA THR A 12 -39.45 -16.04 -9.61
C THR A 12 -38.74 -15.00 -8.78
N ALA A 13 -38.23 -15.37 -7.60
CA ALA A 13 -37.36 -14.54 -6.80
C ALA A 13 -35.98 -14.46 -7.47
N LEU A 14 -35.69 -13.32 -8.11
CA LEU A 14 -34.38 -13.00 -8.63
C LEU A 14 -33.47 -12.59 -7.45
N ALA A 15 -32.71 -13.55 -6.94
CA ALA A 15 -31.68 -13.28 -5.93
C ALA A 15 -30.54 -12.48 -6.60
N LEU A 16 -30.51 -11.18 -6.32
CA LEU A 16 -29.35 -10.34 -6.61
C LEU A 16 -28.19 -10.79 -5.70
N LEU A 17 -27.30 -11.61 -6.22
CA LEU A 17 -25.99 -11.84 -5.66
C LEU A 17 -25.19 -10.55 -5.82
N ALA A 18 -25.26 -9.67 -4.82
CA ALA A 18 -24.31 -8.58 -4.65
C ALA A 18 -22.96 -9.23 -4.30
N GLY A 19 -22.17 -9.53 -5.32
CA GLY A 19 -20.80 -9.94 -5.16
C GLY A 19 -20.03 -8.77 -4.55
N SER A 20 -19.78 -8.83 -3.23
CA SER A 20 -18.80 -7.97 -2.59
C SER A 20 -17.46 -8.28 -3.23
N ALA A 21 -16.98 -7.42 -4.15
CA ALA A 21 -15.63 -7.46 -4.62
C ALA A 21 -14.73 -7.21 -3.39
N ALA A 22 -14.15 -8.28 -2.84
CA ALA A 22 -13.14 -8.14 -1.79
C ALA A 22 -11.99 -7.33 -2.37
N VAL A 23 -11.76 -6.12 -1.82
CA VAL A 23 -10.57 -5.35 -2.14
C VAL A 23 -9.39 -6.15 -1.60
N SER A 24 -8.62 -6.78 -2.49
CA SER A 24 -7.41 -7.51 -2.12
C SER A 24 -6.42 -6.53 -1.51
N ALA A 25 -5.90 -6.86 -0.31
CA ALA A 25 -4.81 -6.11 0.29
C ALA A 25 -3.61 -6.12 -0.66
N ARG A 26 -2.88 -5.00 -0.73
CA ARG A 26 -1.66 -4.92 -1.54
C ARG A 26 -0.61 -5.88 -0.99
N ASP A 27 0.08 -6.55 -1.89
CA ASP A 27 1.26 -7.34 -1.56
C ASP A 27 2.47 -6.40 -1.50
N MET A 28 2.87 -6.02 -0.30
CA MET A 28 3.87 -4.99 -0.07
C MET A 28 5.18 -5.58 0.45
N VAL A 29 6.28 -4.99 0.00
CA VAL A 29 7.61 -5.22 0.56
C VAL A 29 8.31 -3.87 0.78
N ALA A 30 9.28 -3.85 1.69
CA ALA A 30 10.18 -2.71 1.87
C ALA A 30 11.63 -3.13 1.59
N VAL A 31 12.43 -2.20 1.14
CA VAL A 31 13.88 -2.41 0.98
C VAL A 31 14.51 -2.66 2.33
N SER A 32 15.27 -3.77 2.47
CA SER A 32 15.90 -4.18 3.73
C SER A 32 17.39 -3.83 3.83
N ARG A 33 17.97 -3.32 2.76
CA ARG A 33 19.39 -2.91 2.68
C ARG A 33 19.51 -1.40 2.59
N PRO A 34 20.67 -0.81 2.88
CA PRO A 34 20.86 0.64 2.77
C PRO A 34 20.47 1.18 1.40
N GLU A 35 20.87 0.48 0.34
CA GLU A 35 20.54 0.80 -1.05
C GLU A 35 20.39 -0.48 -1.87
N ILE A 36 19.42 -0.48 -2.80
CA ILE A 36 19.25 -1.52 -3.82
C ILE A 36 18.93 -0.90 -5.17
N ASN A 37 19.15 -1.64 -6.24
CA ASN A 37 18.77 -1.23 -7.58
C ASN A 37 17.38 -1.73 -7.95
N LEU A 38 16.55 -0.83 -8.47
CA LEU A 38 15.38 -1.16 -9.27
C LEU A 38 15.83 -1.31 -10.72
N ARG A 39 15.62 -2.48 -11.33
CA ARG A 39 16.14 -2.81 -12.65
C ARG A 39 15.04 -2.94 -13.70
N SER A 40 15.42 -2.82 -14.97
CA SER A 40 14.52 -2.96 -16.11
C SER A 40 14.02 -4.39 -16.32
N GLY A 41 14.67 -5.40 -15.76
CA GLY A 41 14.32 -6.81 -15.88
C GLY A 41 14.80 -7.66 -14.70
N ALA A 42 14.35 -8.90 -14.68
CA ALA A 42 14.65 -9.88 -13.64
C ALA A 42 16.06 -10.45 -13.80
N GLY A 43 17.06 -9.75 -13.33
CA GLY A 43 18.46 -10.17 -13.38
C GLY A 43 19.43 -9.00 -13.28
N THR A 44 20.65 -9.28 -12.85
CA THR A 44 21.71 -8.27 -12.68
C THR A 44 22.29 -7.76 -14.00
N GLN A 45 22.05 -8.46 -15.11
CA GLN A 45 22.43 -8.04 -16.47
C GLN A 45 21.56 -6.91 -17.02
N HIS A 46 20.38 -6.68 -16.39
CA HIS A 46 19.49 -5.61 -16.79
C HIS A 46 19.89 -4.27 -16.18
N GLU A 47 19.58 -3.19 -16.90
CA GLU A 47 19.89 -1.83 -16.49
C GLU A 47 19.30 -1.47 -15.11
N ALA A 48 20.08 -0.80 -14.27
CA ALA A 48 19.60 -0.19 -13.06
C ALA A 48 18.91 1.14 -13.38
N LEU A 49 17.61 1.21 -13.14
CA LEU A 49 16.78 2.38 -13.43
C LEU A 49 16.84 3.39 -12.28
N TRP A 50 16.75 2.91 -11.04
CA TRP A 50 16.75 3.71 -9.82
C TRP A 50 17.52 3.02 -8.71
N VAL A 51 18.03 3.83 -7.79
CA VAL A 51 18.57 3.37 -6.49
C VAL A 51 17.51 3.66 -5.45
N LEU A 52 17.11 2.63 -4.68
CA LEU A 52 16.10 2.72 -3.64
C LEU A 52 16.76 2.55 -2.27
N SER A 53 16.42 3.41 -1.34
CA SER A 53 16.95 3.41 0.02
C SER A 53 16.18 2.47 0.95
N ARG A 54 16.78 2.17 2.11
CA ARG A 54 16.17 1.31 3.14
C ARG A 54 14.76 1.79 3.53
N GLY A 55 13.84 0.85 3.66
CA GLY A 55 12.46 1.11 4.03
C GLY A 55 11.57 1.53 2.87
N TYR A 56 12.12 1.77 1.68
CA TYR A 56 11.33 2.19 0.52
C TYR A 56 10.22 1.17 0.23
N PRO A 57 8.94 1.57 0.30
CA PRO A 57 7.82 0.66 0.11
C PRO A 57 7.57 0.38 -1.37
N LEU A 58 7.31 -0.87 -1.69
CA LEU A 58 7.06 -1.36 -3.04
C LEU A 58 5.86 -2.31 -3.04
N GLU A 59 4.98 -2.18 -4.02
CA GLU A 59 3.92 -3.13 -4.27
C GLU A 59 4.40 -4.21 -5.24
N VAL A 60 4.23 -5.47 -4.87
CA VAL A 60 4.60 -6.61 -5.70
C VAL A 60 3.49 -6.86 -6.73
N LEU A 61 3.86 -6.80 -8.00
CA LEU A 61 2.95 -7.03 -9.13
C LEU A 61 3.08 -8.44 -9.72
N ALA A 62 4.28 -9.01 -9.71
CA ALA A 62 4.59 -10.34 -10.23
C ALA A 62 5.87 -10.90 -9.61
N ARG A 63 6.07 -12.19 -9.77
CA ARG A 63 7.24 -12.92 -9.27
C ARG A 63 7.86 -13.74 -10.39
N LYS A 64 9.20 -13.72 -10.48
CA LYS A 64 9.97 -14.57 -11.40
C LYS A 64 11.22 -15.08 -10.67
N GLY A 65 11.19 -16.33 -10.21
CA GLY A 65 12.25 -16.88 -9.37
C GLY A 65 12.46 -16.04 -8.10
N LYS A 66 13.68 -15.55 -7.92
CA LYS A 66 14.04 -14.67 -6.79
C LYS A 66 13.85 -13.18 -7.09
N TRP A 67 13.19 -12.84 -8.18
CA TRP A 67 12.95 -11.47 -8.60
C TRP A 67 11.48 -11.09 -8.43
N LEU A 68 11.24 -9.86 -7.96
CA LEU A 68 9.92 -9.28 -7.82
C LEU A 68 9.75 -8.16 -8.84
N LYS A 69 8.68 -8.23 -9.63
CA LYS A 69 8.21 -7.07 -10.39
C LYS A 69 7.42 -6.19 -9.43
N VAL A 70 7.79 -4.94 -9.33
CA VAL A 70 7.23 -4.00 -8.36
C VAL A 70 6.84 -2.69 -9.00
N ARG A 71 6.01 -1.92 -8.28
CA ARG A 71 5.78 -0.50 -8.54
C ARG A 71 5.91 0.31 -7.25
N ASP A 72 6.29 1.56 -7.40
CA ASP A 72 6.37 2.52 -6.31
C ASP A 72 5.17 3.47 -6.25
N PHE A 73 5.23 4.46 -5.37
CA PHE A 73 4.14 5.43 -5.15
C PHE A 73 3.95 6.42 -6.31
N GLU A 74 4.94 6.60 -7.17
CA GLU A 74 4.87 7.41 -8.41
C GLU A 74 4.49 6.57 -9.63
N ASN A 75 4.20 5.26 -9.41
CA ASN A 75 3.89 4.28 -10.43
C ASN A 75 5.08 3.90 -11.33
N ASP A 76 6.29 4.18 -10.88
CA ASP A 76 7.49 3.64 -11.52
C ASP A 76 7.57 2.13 -11.31
N ARG A 77 7.89 1.40 -12.36
CA ARG A 77 7.89 -0.06 -12.37
C ARG A 77 9.26 -0.60 -12.69
N GLY A 78 9.57 -1.74 -12.11
CA GLY A 78 10.82 -2.44 -12.39
C GLY A 78 10.93 -3.72 -11.57
N TRP A 79 12.15 -4.24 -11.46
CA TRP A 79 12.44 -5.49 -10.81
C TRP A 79 13.45 -5.30 -9.69
N VAL A 80 13.19 -5.94 -8.55
CA VAL A 80 14.10 -5.98 -7.40
C VAL A 80 14.40 -7.43 -7.03
N TYR A 81 15.58 -7.66 -6.47
CA TYR A 81 15.97 -8.96 -5.96
C TYR A 81 15.29 -9.21 -4.61
N ARG A 82 14.42 -10.20 -4.52
CA ARG A 82 13.60 -10.48 -3.34
C ARG A 82 14.38 -10.58 -2.03
N PRO A 83 15.57 -11.26 -1.96
CA PRO A 83 16.34 -11.34 -0.72
C PRO A 83 16.81 -10.00 -0.15
N LEU A 84 16.74 -8.92 -0.91
CA LEU A 84 17.07 -7.56 -0.47
C LEU A 84 15.84 -6.79 0.03
N THR A 85 14.70 -7.47 0.17
CA THR A 85 13.42 -6.91 0.61
C THR A 85 12.88 -7.62 1.84
N ASN A 86 11.92 -6.99 2.51
CA ASN A 86 11.25 -7.52 3.69
C ASN A 86 9.75 -7.20 3.63
N ALA A 87 8.89 -8.23 3.82
CA ALA A 87 7.44 -8.08 3.86
C ALA A 87 6.89 -7.81 5.27
N GLY A 88 7.68 -8.03 6.31
CA GLY A 88 7.25 -7.96 7.72
C GLY A 88 7.50 -6.62 8.41
N THR A 89 8.07 -5.63 7.71
CA THR A 89 8.37 -4.33 8.31
C THR A 89 7.67 -3.24 7.50
N PRO A 90 6.42 -2.86 7.86
CA PRO A 90 5.64 -1.87 7.13
C PRO A 90 6.29 -0.50 7.11
N HIS A 91 6.21 0.17 5.97
CA HIS A 91 6.63 1.55 5.76
C HIS A 91 5.61 2.29 4.88
N HIS A 92 5.56 3.60 5.04
CA HIS A 92 4.84 4.50 4.15
C HIS A 92 5.78 5.56 3.60
N VAL A 93 5.48 6.06 2.42
CA VAL A 93 6.17 7.16 1.77
C VAL A 93 5.22 8.35 1.63
N VAL A 94 5.73 9.55 1.82
CA VAL A 94 4.97 10.80 1.74
C VAL A 94 4.68 11.16 0.29
N LYS A 95 3.40 11.32 -0.05
CA LYS A 95 2.94 11.67 -1.41
C LYS A 95 2.83 13.16 -1.67
N VAL A 96 2.68 13.95 -0.61
CA VAL A 96 2.44 15.40 -0.70
C VAL A 96 3.73 16.18 -0.44
N GLN A 97 3.76 17.45 -0.81
CA GLN A 97 4.95 18.28 -0.64
C GLN A 97 5.34 18.46 0.83
N VAL A 98 4.34 18.64 1.69
CA VAL A 98 4.52 18.76 3.14
C VAL A 98 3.45 17.96 3.86
N LEU A 99 3.89 17.04 4.71
CA LEU A 99 3.04 16.23 5.57
C LEU A 99 3.20 16.66 7.02
N ASN A 100 2.09 16.85 7.73
CA ASN A 100 2.11 17.08 9.17
C ASN A 100 2.09 15.75 9.93
N ILE A 101 3.05 15.58 10.84
CA ILE A 101 3.08 14.49 11.82
C ILE A 101 2.49 15.03 13.10
N ARG A 102 1.41 14.42 13.58
CA ARG A 102 0.57 14.94 14.67
C ARG A 102 0.64 14.11 15.94
N SER A 103 0.34 14.72 17.08
CA SER A 103 0.34 14.05 18.39
C SER A 103 -0.79 13.02 18.57
N ALA A 104 -1.88 13.15 17.80
CA ALA A 104 -3.04 12.26 17.86
C ALA A 104 -3.67 12.11 16.46
N PRO A 105 -4.49 11.07 16.24
CA PRO A 105 -5.18 10.84 14.96
C PRO A 105 -6.37 11.81 14.79
N SER A 106 -6.07 13.10 14.70
CA SER A 106 -7.04 14.18 14.57
C SER A 106 -6.42 15.42 13.94
N LEU A 107 -7.14 16.10 13.05
CA LEU A 107 -6.74 17.36 12.46
C LEU A 107 -6.64 18.49 13.49
N LYS A 108 -7.26 18.34 14.65
CA LYS A 108 -7.21 19.31 15.77
C LYS A 108 -5.99 19.10 16.67
N SER A 109 -5.27 17.99 16.52
CA SER A 109 -4.11 17.70 17.36
C SER A 109 -2.89 18.51 16.94
N ARG A 110 -1.95 18.68 17.87
CA ARG A 110 -0.72 19.42 17.67
C ARG A 110 0.16 18.78 16.60
N VAL A 111 0.76 19.59 15.74
CA VAL A 111 1.80 19.19 14.79
C VAL A 111 3.13 19.06 15.54
N LEU A 112 3.70 17.86 15.53
CA LEU A 112 4.98 17.56 16.18
C LEU A 112 6.17 17.82 15.26
N ALA A 113 6.01 17.48 13.98
CA ALA A 113 7.03 17.65 12.95
C ALA A 113 6.37 17.64 11.57
N LYS A 114 7.18 17.92 10.57
CA LYS A 114 6.79 17.86 9.15
C LYS A 114 7.69 16.88 8.41
N ALA A 115 7.13 16.23 7.40
CA ALA A 115 7.86 15.36 6.49
C ALA A 115 7.68 15.85 5.06
N ALA A 116 8.71 15.67 4.24
CA ALA A 116 8.72 16.11 2.86
C ALA A 116 8.28 15.00 1.89
N HIS A 117 7.89 15.39 0.68
CA HIS A 117 7.61 14.46 -0.42
C HIS A 117 8.73 13.44 -0.59
N GLY A 118 8.37 12.17 -0.71
CA GLY A 118 9.33 11.06 -0.89
C GLY A 118 10.00 10.58 0.42
N GLU A 119 9.77 11.24 1.54
CA GLU A 119 10.30 10.80 2.82
C GLU A 119 9.67 9.49 3.26
N ILE A 120 10.50 8.56 3.75
CA ILE A 120 10.09 7.23 4.18
C ILE A 120 9.85 7.25 5.68
N LEU A 121 8.68 6.75 6.08
CA LEU A 121 8.24 6.69 7.46
C LEU A 121 8.00 5.23 7.86
N ARG A 122 8.58 4.80 8.99
CA ARG A 122 8.30 3.49 9.53
C ARG A 122 6.87 3.43 10.09
N THR A 123 6.08 2.46 9.67
CA THR A 123 4.71 2.28 10.12
C THR A 123 4.68 1.50 11.43
N LEU A 124 4.01 2.04 12.44
CA LEU A 124 3.85 1.40 13.75
C LEU A 124 2.43 0.87 13.96
N GLU A 125 1.41 1.61 13.51
CA GLU A 125 0.02 1.27 13.70
C GLU A 125 -0.81 1.85 12.55
N ARG A 126 -1.89 1.17 12.19
CA ARG A 126 -2.87 1.66 11.21
C ARG A 126 -4.23 1.71 11.84
N LYS A 127 -4.84 2.87 11.78
CA LYS A 127 -6.27 3.09 12.06
C LYS A 127 -6.94 3.51 10.75
N ARG A 128 -8.27 3.55 10.74
CA ARG A 128 -9.11 3.81 9.58
C ARG A 128 -8.53 4.83 8.60
N ASP A 129 -8.40 6.09 9.03
CA ASP A 129 -7.95 7.21 8.20
C ASP A 129 -6.57 7.75 8.61
N TRP A 130 -5.91 7.08 9.56
CA TRP A 130 -4.68 7.51 10.16
C TRP A 130 -3.65 6.38 10.23
N VAL A 131 -2.40 6.77 10.12
CA VAL A 131 -1.25 5.87 10.27
C VAL A 131 -0.33 6.46 11.33
N LYS A 132 0.04 5.64 12.32
CA LYS A 132 1.07 6.00 13.29
C LYS A 132 2.42 5.65 12.70
N VAL A 133 3.31 6.61 12.67
CA VAL A 133 4.63 6.49 12.04
C VAL A 133 5.74 6.95 12.95
N LYS A 134 6.93 6.44 12.70
CA LYS A 134 8.18 6.93 13.26
C LYS A 134 8.99 7.59 12.15
N GLN A 135 9.26 8.88 12.29
CA GLN A 135 10.18 9.61 11.44
C GLN A 135 11.62 9.30 11.84
N GLU A 136 12.50 9.05 10.88
CA GLU A 136 13.92 8.86 11.16
C GLU A 136 14.52 10.18 11.73
N GLY A 137 15.18 10.06 12.88
CA GLY A 137 15.70 11.23 13.58
C GLY A 137 14.64 12.20 14.12
N GLY A 138 13.35 11.82 14.07
CA GLY A 138 12.23 12.65 14.45
C GLY A 138 11.26 11.94 15.40
N PRO A 139 10.06 12.53 15.59
CA PRO A 139 9.07 12.00 16.52
C PRO A 139 8.33 10.78 15.98
N THR A 140 7.66 10.10 16.90
CA THR A 140 6.55 9.19 16.60
C THR A 140 5.26 10.01 16.63
N GLY A 141 4.40 9.83 15.63
CA GLY A 141 3.14 10.53 15.57
C GLY A 141 2.19 9.99 14.50
N TRP A 142 1.11 10.71 14.27
CA TRP A 142 0.03 10.32 13.39
C TRP A 142 0.00 11.16 12.11
N VAL A 143 -0.19 10.48 10.99
CA VAL A 143 -0.33 11.11 9.67
C VAL A 143 -1.63 10.66 9.01
N SER A 144 -2.21 11.52 8.18
CA SER A 144 -3.40 11.17 7.40
C SER A 144 -3.05 10.10 6.36
N ARG A 145 -3.79 8.99 6.37
CA ARG A 145 -3.55 7.84 5.48
C ARG A 145 -3.60 8.21 4.00
N ARG A 146 -4.48 9.12 3.61
CA ARG A 146 -4.63 9.56 2.22
C ARG A 146 -3.41 10.33 1.68
N LEU A 147 -2.56 10.84 2.55
CA LEU A 147 -1.37 11.65 2.20
C LEU A 147 -0.09 10.85 2.11
N VAL A 148 -0.17 9.56 2.41
CA VAL A 148 0.94 8.61 2.33
C VAL A 148 0.57 7.40 1.49
N TRP A 149 1.57 6.66 1.04
CA TRP A 149 1.40 5.43 0.28
C TRP A 149 2.26 4.31 0.88
N GLY A 150 1.70 3.10 0.96
CA GLY A 150 2.38 1.93 1.51
C GLY A 150 1.38 0.85 1.90
N TRP A 151 1.65 0.17 3.03
CA TRP A 151 0.82 -0.90 3.59
C TRP A 151 -0.62 -0.50 3.88
#